data_021e7d6f652afbb68417fc83e9bff491
#
_entry.id   021e7d6f652afbb68417fc83e9bff491
#
_cell.length_a   1.000
_cell.length_b   1.000
_cell.length_c   1.000
_cell.angle_alpha   90.00
_cell.angle_beta   90.00
_cell.angle_gamma   90.00
#
_symmetry.space_group_name_H-M   'P 1'
#
loop_
_entity.id
_entity.type
_entity.pdbx_description
1 polymer ?
#
loop_
_entity_poly.entity_id
_entity_poly.type
_entity_poly.pdbx_seq_one_letter_code
_entity_poly.pdbx_strand_id
1 'polypeptide(L)'
;TSFAPQLNIHATVNGTNVPVVGTWFNKNLKISTGETTVVGVEGMRSWWQLDGKWPKDDSDQGVIGKTLASELGVTTGDTITLNKTTASGKKNEQKIKLTGVYDSGDEDNGSLYIASSTAQVLADLPDSVDKIEVKALTTPENDLARKAAANPAALSQEEWETWYCTAYPSSIAYQIEEVIPGAVAKQVRQVAALQGNVLQKTQAVMI
;
A
#
# COMPACT_ATOMS: atom_id res chain seq x y z
N THR A 1 6.43 5.84 11.51
CA THR A 1 6.68 4.91 10.39
C THR A 1 5.63 3.82 10.42
N SER A 2 5.02 3.56 9.29
CA SER A 2 4.09 2.45 9.09
C SER A 2 4.40 1.72 7.79
N PHE A 3 3.98 0.49 7.67
CA PHE A 3 4.14 -0.28 6.44
C PHE A 3 2.99 -1.25 6.25
N ALA A 4 2.83 -1.72 5.02
CA ALA A 4 1.88 -2.77 4.69
C ALA A 4 2.39 -3.60 3.51
N PRO A 5 2.25 -4.93 3.57
CA PRO A 5 2.50 -5.78 2.41
C PRO A 5 1.40 -5.57 1.38
N GLN A 6 1.72 -5.79 0.12
CA GLN A 6 0.75 -5.78 -0.97
C GLN A 6 0.96 -6.99 -1.87
N LEU A 7 -0.11 -7.74 -2.07
CA LEU A 7 -0.22 -8.77 -3.09
C LEU A 7 -1.27 -8.33 -4.10
N ASN A 8 -0.83 -8.03 -5.32
CA ASN A 8 -1.71 -7.61 -6.41
C ASN A 8 -2.13 -8.82 -7.23
N ILE A 9 -3.43 -9.08 -7.28
CA ILE A 9 -4.01 -10.15 -8.07
C ILE A 9 -5.19 -9.63 -8.88
N HIS A 10 -5.62 -10.40 -9.85
CA HIS A 10 -6.86 -10.17 -10.58
C HIS A 10 -7.83 -11.29 -10.29
N ALA A 11 -9.07 -10.92 -10.01
CA ALA A 11 -10.19 -11.84 -9.86
C ALA A 11 -11.35 -11.38 -10.74
N THR A 12 -12.41 -12.13 -10.80
CA THR A 12 -13.64 -11.74 -11.50
C THR A 12 -14.84 -11.74 -10.55
N VAL A 13 -15.73 -10.81 -10.77
CA VAL A 13 -17.05 -10.74 -10.14
C VAL A 13 -18.08 -10.70 -11.26
N ASN A 14 -18.92 -11.72 -11.38
CA ASN A 14 -19.90 -11.84 -12.46
C ASN A 14 -19.28 -11.61 -13.86
N GLY A 15 -18.09 -12.14 -14.08
CA GLY A 15 -17.37 -12.01 -15.35
C GLY A 15 -16.62 -10.69 -15.55
N THR A 16 -16.76 -9.72 -14.64
CA THR A 16 -16.03 -8.45 -14.68
C THR A 16 -14.69 -8.60 -13.98
N ASN A 17 -13.61 -8.19 -14.65
CA ASN A 17 -12.27 -8.22 -14.08
C ASN A 17 -12.11 -7.18 -12.97
N VAL A 18 -11.61 -7.62 -11.82
CA VAL A 18 -11.46 -6.81 -10.61
C VAL A 18 -9.99 -6.86 -10.16
N PRO A 19 -9.28 -5.72 -10.16
CA PRO A 19 -7.99 -5.62 -9.49
C PRO A 19 -8.15 -5.75 -7.97
N VAL A 20 -7.45 -6.70 -7.39
CA VAL A 20 -7.51 -7.00 -5.94
C VAL A 20 -6.15 -6.78 -5.31
N VAL A 21 -6.13 -6.06 -4.21
CA VAL A 21 -4.94 -5.83 -3.38
C VAL A 21 -5.13 -6.53 -2.04
N GLY A 22 -4.33 -7.56 -1.80
CA GLY A 22 -4.24 -8.21 -0.49
C GLY A 22 -3.25 -7.44 0.38
N THR A 23 -3.68 -6.99 1.56
CA THR A 23 -2.86 -6.14 2.43
C THR A 23 -3.19 -6.35 3.91
N TRP A 24 -2.50 -5.61 4.76
CA TRP A 24 -2.87 -5.44 6.16
C TRP A 24 -3.57 -4.11 6.35
N PHE A 25 -4.59 -4.10 7.18
CA PHE A 25 -5.38 -2.89 7.47
C PHE A 25 -4.93 -2.20 8.76
N ASN A 26 -5.00 -2.91 9.87
CA ASN A 26 -4.67 -2.41 11.19
C ASN A 26 -4.15 -3.56 12.05
N LYS A 27 -2.90 -3.94 11.79
CA LYS A 27 -2.29 -5.14 12.37
C LYS A 27 -1.34 -4.78 13.49
N ASN A 28 -1.53 -5.44 14.65
CA ASN A 28 -0.61 -5.36 15.76
C ASN A 28 0.59 -6.28 15.51
N LEU A 29 1.78 -5.69 15.52
CA LEU A 29 3.03 -6.43 15.42
C LEU A 29 3.86 -6.23 16.67
N LYS A 30 4.40 -7.33 17.18
CA LYS A 30 5.42 -7.29 18.22
C LYS A 30 6.79 -7.21 17.55
N ILE A 31 7.51 -6.13 17.80
CA ILE A 31 8.86 -5.93 17.26
C ILE A 31 9.90 -6.56 18.17
N SER A 32 11.15 -6.68 17.66
CA SER A 32 12.24 -7.36 18.37
C SER A 32 12.59 -6.74 19.73
N THR A 33 12.27 -5.47 19.95
CA THR A 33 12.44 -4.79 21.24
C THR A 33 11.41 -5.22 22.30
N GLY A 34 10.37 -6.00 21.91
CA GLY A 34 9.26 -6.38 22.77
C GLY A 34 8.08 -5.40 22.75
N GLU A 35 8.23 -4.27 22.13
CA GLU A 35 7.16 -3.29 21.93
C GLU A 35 6.16 -3.76 20.88
N THR A 36 4.90 -3.32 21.01
CA THR A 36 3.86 -3.56 20.02
C THR A 36 3.65 -2.29 19.18
N THR A 37 3.61 -2.45 17.87
CA THR A 37 3.29 -1.37 16.94
C THR A 37 2.11 -1.76 16.06
N VAL A 38 1.36 -0.77 15.60
CA VAL A 38 0.23 -0.94 14.68
C VAL A 38 0.69 -0.54 13.28
N VAL A 39 0.51 -1.44 12.32
CA VAL A 39 0.86 -1.23 10.92
C VAL A 39 -0.33 -1.54 10.02
N GLY A 40 -0.31 -1.06 8.80
CA GLY A 40 -1.35 -1.32 7.82
C GLY A 40 -1.84 -0.07 7.13
N VAL A 41 -2.64 -0.27 6.08
CA VAL A 41 -3.08 0.81 5.19
C VAL A 41 -4.05 1.80 5.85
N GLU A 42 -4.77 1.40 6.87
CA GLU A 42 -5.68 2.30 7.61
C GLU A 42 -4.94 3.57 8.08
N GLY A 43 -3.78 3.42 8.72
CA GLY A 43 -2.94 4.53 9.14
C GLY A 43 -2.17 5.21 7.99
N MET A 44 -2.03 4.55 6.85
CA MET A 44 -1.27 5.04 5.71
C MET A 44 -2.11 5.78 4.67
N ARG A 45 -3.43 5.70 4.75
CA ARG A 45 -4.39 6.28 3.78
C ARG A 45 -5.29 7.32 4.45
N SER A 46 -4.71 8.18 5.26
CA SER A 46 -5.43 9.20 6.02
C SER A 46 -6.24 10.19 5.14
N TRP A 47 -5.87 10.33 3.88
CA TRP A 47 -6.59 11.19 2.92
C TRP A 47 -7.75 10.49 2.21
N TRP A 48 -7.87 9.16 2.31
CA TRP A 48 -9.02 8.46 1.75
C TRP A 48 -10.28 8.83 2.51
N GLN A 49 -11.35 9.08 1.75
CA GLN A 49 -12.67 9.25 2.31
C GLN A 49 -13.36 7.88 2.30
N LEU A 50 -13.65 7.36 3.46
CA LEU A 50 -14.26 6.04 3.63
C LEU A 50 -15.71 6.19 4.07
N ASP A 51 -16.63 5.68 3.25
CA ASP A 51 -18.02 5.47 3.63
C ASP A 51 -18.16 4.04 4.16
N GLY A 52 -18.30 3.93 5.47
CA GLY A 52 -18.31 2.65 6.17
C GLY A 52 -17.13 2.49 7.13
N LYS A 53 -16.63 1.29 7.23
CA LYS A 53 -15.54 0.92 8.16
C LYS A 53 -14.42 0.19 7.44
N TRP A 54 -13.21 0.31 7.97
CA TRP A 54 -12.10 -0.53 7.53
C TRP A 54 -12.37 -1.99 7.82
N PRO A 55 -11.94 -2.93 6.94
CA PRO A 55 -12.06 -4.35 7.19
C PRO A 55 -11.18 -4.79 8.37
N LYS A 56 -11.54 -5.91 8.95
CA LYS A 56 -10.65 -6.62 9.90
C LYS A 56 -9.61 -7.41 9.14
N ASP A 57 -8.38 -7.43 9.66
CA ASP A 57 -7.35 -8.32 9.17
C ASP A 57 -7.75 -9.79 9.35
N ASP A 58 -7.18 -10.66 8.52
CA ASP A 58 -7.44 -12.11 8.54
C ASP A 58 -8.94 -12.48 8.53
N SER A 59 -9.72 -11.74 7.75
CA SER A 59 -11.16 -11.92 7.60
C SER A 59 -11.59 -11.88 6.14
N ASP A 60 -12.84 -12.26 5.88
CA ASP A 60 -13.46 -12.22 4.55
C ASP A 60 -14.17 -10.88 4.31
N GLN A 61 -13.56 -9.81 4.72
CA GLN A 61 -14.06 -8.45 4.54
C GLN A 61 -13.16 -7.67 3.55
N GLY A 62 -13.72 -6.62 2.97
CA GLY A 62 -12.99 -5.76 2.05
C GLY A 62 -13.56 -4.36 1.97
N VAL A 63 -12.75 -3.44 1.45
CA VAL A 63 -13.19 -2.10 1.03
C VAL A 63 -12.99 -1.96 -0.47
N ILE A 64 -13.95 -1.34 -1.12
CA ILE A 64 -13.99 -1.20 -2.57
C ILE A 64 -13.90 0.28 -2.96
N GLY A 65 -13.13 0.58 -4.00
CA GLY A 65 -13.07 1.91 -4.55
C GLY A 65 -14.38 2.34 -5.21
N LYS A 66 -14.71 3.61 -5.12
CA LYS A 66 -16.00 4.12 -5.59
C LYS A 66 -16.27 3.87 -7.08
N THR A 67 -15.23 3.92 -7.92
CA THR A 67 -15.37 3.66 -9.36
C THR A 67 -15.73 2.21 -9.60
N LEU A 68 -15.02 1.28 -8.96
CA LEU A 68 -15.29 -0.16 -9.08
C LEU A 68 -16.66 -0.52 -8.49
N ALA A 69 -17.03 0.08 -7.37
CA ALA A 69 -18.35 -0.12 -6.76
C ALA A 69 -19.48 0.28 -7.71
N SER A 70 -19.33 1.40 -8.41
CA SER A 70 -20.30 1.85 -9.43
C SER A 70 -20.37 0.88 -10.61
N GLU A 71 -19.24 0.41 -11.10
CA GLU A 71 -19.18 -0.56 -12.20
C GLU A 71 -19.86 -1.88 -11.86
N LEU A 72 -19.69 -2.36 -10.63
CA LEU A 72 -20.30 -3.61 -10.15
C LEU A 72 -21.72 -3.43 -9.62
N GLY A 73 -22.17 -2.20 -9.41
CA GLY A 73 -23.47 -1.91 -8.82
C GLY A 73 -23.61 -2.36 -7.37
N VAL A 74 -22.56 -2.21 -6.58
CA VAL A 74 -22.49 -2.64 -5.18
C VAL A 74 -22.18 -1.47 -4.25
N THR A 75 -22.51 -1.64 -2.98
CA THR A 75 -22.27 -0.64 -1.93
C THR A 75 -21.89 -1.29 -0.60
N THR A 76 -21.62 -0.47 0.40
CA THR A 76 -21.31 -0.92 1.76
C THR A 76 -22.39 -1.85 2.28
N GLY A 77 -21.99 -2.98 2.85
CA GLY A 77 -22.87 -4.02 3.38
C GLY A 77 -23.16 -5.16 2.41
N ASP A 78 -22.90 -4.97 1.13
CA ASP A 78 -23.07 -6.03 0.14
C ASP A 78 -21.98 -7.10 0.27
N THR A 79 -22.30 -8.30 -0.19
CA THR A 79 -21.34 -9.39 -0.31
C THR A 79 -21.12 -9.69 -1.78
N ILE A 80 -19.88 -9.71 -2.21
CA ILE A 80 -19.49 -10.09 -3.56
C ILE A 80 -18.75 -11.41 -3.55
N THR A 81 -18.79 -12.12 -4.67
CA THR A 81 -18.08 -13.38 -4.86
C THR A 81 -16.94 -13.17 -5.85
N LEU A 82 -15.71 -13.34 -5.36
CA LEU A 82 -14.51 -13.31 -6.20
C LEU A 82 -14.25 -14.70 -6.76
N ASN A 83 -14.01 -14.77 -8.07
CA ASN A 83 -13.59 -16.00 -8.76
C ASN A 83 -12.19 -15.79 -9.30
N LYS A 84 -11.31 -16.74 -9.07
CA LYS A 84 -9.92 -16.72 -9.52
C LYS A 84 -9.53 -18.08 -10.06
N THR A 85 -9.02 -18.08 -11.28
CA THR A 85 -8.31 -19.25 -11.83
C THR A 85 -6.83 -19.08 -11.53
N THR A 86 -6.24 -20.00 -10.78
CA THR A 86 -4.82 -19.94 -10.40
C THR A 86 -3.91 -20.32 -11.57
N ALA A 87 -2.59 -20.11 -11.41
CA ALA A 87 -1.60 -20.48 -12.41
C ALA A 87 -1.60 -21.98 -12.77
N SER A 88 -1.99 -22.85 -11.81
CA SER A 88 -2.15 -24.29 -12.02
C SER A 88 -3.49 -24.70 -12.64
N GLY A 89 -4.37 -23.74 -12.93
CA GLY A 89 -5.70 -23.99 -13.49
C GLY A 89 -6.78 -24.28 -12.46
N LYS A 90 -6.48 -24.23 -11.15
CA LYS A 90 -7.44 -24.41 -10.08
C LYS A 90 -8.38 -23.22 -10.02
N LYS A 91 -9.69 -23.49 -9.90
CA LYS A 91 -10.71 -22.46 -9.76
C LYS A 91 -11.04 -22.26 -8.28
N ASN A 92 -10.74 -21.09 -7.77
CA ASN A 92 -11.03 -20.68 -6.39
C ASN A 92 -12.16 -19.65 -6.38
N GLU A 93 -12.94 -19.67 -5.33
CA GLU A 93 -14.04 -18.76 -5.07
C GLU A 93 -13.92 -18.23 -3.64
N GLN A 94 -14.14 -16.94 -3.44
CA GLN A 94 -14.10 -16.30 -2.13
C GLN A 94 -15.20 -15.27 -2.03
N LYS A 95 -16.08 -15.39 -1.04
CA LYS A 95 -17.06 -14.37 -0.70
C LYS A 95 -16.40 -13.29 0.15
N ILE A 96 -16.64 -12.03 -0.20
CA ILE A 96 -16.12 -10.85 0.50
C ILE A 96 -17.29 -9.96 0.89
N LYS A 97 -17.40 -9.66 2.17
CA LYS A 97 -18.32 -8.65 2.67
C LYS A 97 -17.69 -7.27 2.56
N LEU A 98 -18.33 -6.37 1.85
CA LEU A 98 -17.90 -5.00 1.72
C LEU A 98 -18.25 -4.20 2.97
N THR A 99 -17.24 -3.75 3.70
CA THR A 99 -17.42 -2.96 4.92
C THR A 99 -17.40 -1.47 4.67
N GLY A 100 -16.94 -1.05 3.50
CA GLY A 100 -16.91 0.35 3.11
C GLY A 100 -16.58 0.54 1.63
N VAL A 101 -16.92 1.73 1.16
CA VAL A 101 -16.56 2.24 -0.16
C VAL A 101 -15.64 3.43 0.04
N TYR A 102 -14.46 3.43 -0.56
CA TYR A 102 -13.49 4.50 -0.42
C TYR A 102 -13.40 5.39 -1.66
N ASP A 103 -13.04 6.64 -1.42
CA ASP A 103 -12.61 7.57 -2.45
C ASP A 103 -11.15 7.95 -2.17
N SER A 104 -10.25 7.49 -3.02
CA SER A 104 -8.82 7.78 -2.96
C SER A 104 -8.42 9.07 -3.67
N GLY A 105 -9.32 9.60 -4.50
CA GLY A 105 -9.04 10.75 -5.36
C GLY A 105 -8.19 10.44 -6.59
N ASP A 106 -7.89 9.18 -6.84
CA ASP A 106 -7.03 8.72 -7.95
C ASP A 106 -7.51 7.39 -8.54
N GLU A 107 -6.65 6.74 -9.31
CA GLU A 107 -6.91 5.45 -9.98
C GLU A 107 -7.11 4.27 -9.02
N ASP A 108 -6.70 4.38 -7.76
CA ASP A 108 -6.96 3.35 -6.74
C ASP A 108 -8.45 3.15 -6.48
N ASN A 109 -9.31 4.08 -6.92
CA ASN A 109 -10.76 3.92 -6.90
C ASN A 109 -11.28 2.76 -7.77
N GLY A 110 -10.44 2.19 -8.62
CA GLY A 110 -10.75 1.03 -9.44
C GLY A 110 -10.38 -0.32 -8.81
N SER A 111 -10.00 -0.37 -7.54
CA SER A 111 -9.49 -1.57 -6.88
C SER A 111 -10.35 -2.01 -5.70
N LEU A 112 -10.15 -3.28 -5.32
CA LEU A 112 -10.72 -3.89 -4.11
C LEU A 112 -9.56 -4.26 -3.18
N TYR A 113 -9.61 -3.82 -1.94
CA TYR A 113 -8.64 -4.17 -0.90
C TYR A 113 -9.24 -5.21 0.05
N ILE A 114 -8.54 -6.33 0.21
CA ILE A 114 -8.91 -7.43 1.11
C ILE A 114 -7.71 -7.80 1.99
N ALA A 115 -7.94 -8.64 3.00
CA ALA A 115 -6.85 -9.14 3.83
C ALA A 115 -5.82 -9.93 3.01
N SER A 116 -4.55 -9.74 3.31
CA SER A 116 -3.43 -10.43 2.63
C SER A 116 -3.59 -11.96 2.68
N SER A 117 -3.96 -12.51 3.83
CA SER A 117 -4.20 -13.95 3.98
C SER A 117 -5.29 -14.48 3.05
N THR A 118 -6.37 -13.75 2.90
CA THR A 118 -7.48 -14.10 2.00
C THR A 118 -7.05 -14.07 0.53
N ALA A 119 -6.31 -13.03 0.14
CA ALA A 119 -5.76 -12.92 -1.22
C ALA A 119 -4.78 -14.06 -1.56
N GLN A 120 -3.91 -14.42 -0.62
CA GLN A 120 -2.97 -15.52 -0.78
C GLN A 120 -3.67 -16.86 -1.00
N VAL A 121 -4.72 -17.13 -0.25
CA VAL A 121 -5.53 -18.35 -0.42
C VAL A 121 -6.26 -18.34 -1.77
N LEU A 122 -6.88 -17.23 -2.12
CA LEU A 122 -7.61 -17.09 -3.40
C LEU A 122 -6.71 -17.31 -4.61
N ALA A 123 -5.49 -16.78 -4.58
CA ALA A 123 -4.53 -16.89 -5.67
C ALA A 123 -3.64 -18.16 -5.59
N ASP A 124 -3.74 -18.94 -4.51
CA ASP A 124 -2.86 -20.07 -4.23
C ASP A 124 -1.38 -19.66 -4.21
N LEU A 125 -1.09 -18.57 -3.52
CA LEU A 125 0.24 -17.98 -3.34
C LEU A 125 0.55 -17.83 -1.86
N PRO A 126 0.80 -18.92 -1.14
CA PRO A 126 1.08 -18.87 0.30
C PRO A 126 2.33 -18.04 0.59
N ASP A 127 2.28 -17.24 1.64
CA ASP A 127 3.40 -16.41 2.14
C ASP A 127 4.02 -15.48 1.07
N SER A 128 3.23 -15.09 0.07
CA SER A 128 3.70 -14.28 -1.05
C SER A 128 3.21 -12.84 -0.97
N VAL A 129 4.08 -11.91 -1.33
CA VAL A 129 3.76 -10.48 -1.52
C VAL A 129 4.53 -9.97 -2.74
N ASP A 130 3.96 -8.99 -3.43
CA ASP A 130 4.63 -8.33 -4.58
C ASP A 130 5.54 -7.21 -4.12
N LYS A 131 5.10 -6.47 -3.12
CA LYS A 131 5.83 -5.33 -2.57
C LYS A 131 5.43 -5.06 -1.12
N ILE A 132 6.26 -4.29 -0.45
CA ILE A 132 5.98 -3.72 0.86
C ILE A 132 6.02 -2.21 0.70
N GLU A 133 4.90 -1.56 1.00
CA GLU A 133 4.82 -0.11 1.02
C GLU A 133 5.21 0.39 2.41
N VAL A 134 6.11 1.37 2.46
CA VAL A 134 6.59 1.98 3.71
C VAL A 134 6.28 3.46 3.68
N LYS A 135 5.64 3.96 4.73
CA LYS A 135 5.41 5.38 4.96
C LYS A 135 6.18 5.82 6.20
N ALA A 136 7.09 6.76 6.02
CA ALA A 136 7.92 7.29 7.10
C ALA A 136 7.92 8.82 7.07
N LEU A 137 8.13 9.43 8.24
CA LEU A 137 8.51 10.84 8.32
C LEU A 137 9.95 10.95 7.84
N THR A 138 10.16 11.74 6.81
CA THR A 138 11.46 11.89 6.17
C THR A 138 12.02 13.30 6.35
N THR A 139 13.35 13.39 6.39
CA THR A 139 14.09 14.65 6.28
C THR A 139 14.25 14.98 4.80
N PRO A 140 14.00 16.23 4.37
CA PRO A 140 14.20 16.63 2.99
C PRO A 140 15.62 16.35 2.50
N GLU A 141 15.73 15.90 1.27
CA GLU A 141 17.00 15.66 0.61
C GLU A 141 17.82 16.94 0.53
N ASN A 142 19.11 16.83 0.79
CA ASN A 142 20.10 17.90 0.67
C ASN A 142 21.29 17.43 -0.16
N ASP A 143 22.36 18.24 -0.23
CA ASP A 143 23.54 17.89 -1.02
C ASP A 143 24.24 16.61 -0.54
N LEU A 144 24.30 16.39 0.77
CA LEU A 144 24.84 15.16 1.34
C LEU A 144 24.02 13.95 0.92
N ALA A 145 22.70 14.03 1.03
CA ALA A 145 21.78 12.95 0.63
C ALA A 145 21.88 12.66 -0.87
N ARG A 146 21.98 13.69 -1.71
CA ARG A 146 22.16 13.53 -3.16
C ARG A 146 23.52 12.89 -3.50
N LYS A 147 24.59 13.28 -2.83
CA LYS A 147 25.90 12.67 -2.98
C LYS A 147 25.87 11.18 -2.60
N ALA A 148 25.23 10.84 -1.50
CA ALA A 148 25.06 9.46 -1.05
C ALA A 148 24.22 8.63 -2.02
N ALA A 149 23.13 9.19 -2.57
CA ALA A 149 22.28 8.50 -3.54
C ALA A 149 23.03 8.19 -4.84
N ALA A 150 23.93 9.07 -5.27
CA ALA A 150 24.76 8.85 -6.45
C ALA A 150 25.82 7.77 -6.22
N ASN A 151 26.55 7.84 -5.10
CA ASN A 151 27.58 6.86 -4.73
C ASN A 151 27.85 6.90 -3.22
N PRO A 152 27.27 5.99 -2.43
CA PRO A 152 27.50 5.93 -0.98
C PRO A 152 28.98 5.73 -0.60
N ALA A 153 29.74 5.03 -1.44
CA ALA A 153 31.16 4.77 -1.20
C ALA A 153 32.03 6.01 -1.32
N ALA A 154 31.53 7.09 -1.92
CA ALA A 154 32.25 8.36 -2.05
C ALA A 154 32.18 9.23 -0.80
N LEU A 155 31.38 8.86 0.21
CA LEU A 155 31.23 9.59 1.47
C LEU A 155 32.45 9.35 2.36
N SER A 156 32.89 10.41 3.10
CA SER A 156 33.74 10.21 4.24
C SER A 156 33.02 9.45 5.34
N GLN A 157 33.75 8.94 6.33
CA GLN A 157 33.12 8.21 7.43
C GLN A 157 32.13 9.09 8.20
N GLU A 158 32.48 10.34 8.45
CA GLU A 158 31.58 11.29 9.12
C GLU A 158 30.35 11.61 8.30
N GLU A 159 30.51 11.82 6.99
CA GLU A 159 29.37 11.99 6.06
C GLU A 159 28.49 10.76 6.01
N TRP A 160 29.05 9.56 5.99
CA TRP A 160 28.34 8.29 6.03
C TRP A 160 27.49 8.16 7.30
N GLU A 161 28.09 8.37 8.46
CA GLU A 161 27.39 8.27 9.73
C GLU A 161 26.24 9.28 9.83
N THR A 162 26.46 10.51 9.40
CA THR A 162 25.41 11.54 9.36
C THR A 162 24.26 11.14 8.44
N TRP A 163 24.57 10.68 7.24
CA TRP A 163 23.58 10.28 6.28
C TRP A 163 22.81 9.02 6.73
N TYR A 164 23.51 8.00 7.17
CA TYR A 164 22.91 6.73 7.59
C TYR A 164 21.97 6.89 8.79
N CYS A 165 22.30 7.76 9.71
CA CYS A 165 21.50 8.03 10.92
C CYS A 165 20.40 9.08 10.72
N THR A 166 20.32 9.72 9.55
CA THR A 166 19.30 10.72 9.24
C THR A 166 18.22 10.10 8.35
N ALA A 167 16.96 10.41 8.63
CA ALA A 167 15.83 9.84 7.91
C ALA A 167 15.62 10.45 6.50
N TYR A 168 16.67 10.50 5.71
CA TYR A 168 16.55 10.84 4.29
C TYR A 168 15.88 9.69 3.54
N PRO A 169 15.05 9.95 2.53
CA PRO A 169 14.47 8.89 1.70
C PRO A 169 15.54 7.94 1.11
N SER A 170 16.66 8.47 0.66
CA SER A 170 17.77 7.67 0.14
C SER A 170 18.41 6.77 1.21
N SER A 171 18.56 7.26 2.43
CA SER A 171 19.11 6.48 3.56
C SER A 171 18.17 5.34 3.96
N ILE A 172 16.87 5.63 4.04
CA ILE A 172 15.85 4.62 4.36
C ILE A 172 15.82 3.54 3.27
N ALA A 173 15.83 3.92 1.99
CA ALA A 173 15.87 2.99 0.87
C ALA A 173 17.11 2.08 0.92
N TYR A 174 18.27 2.65 1.18
CA TYR A 174 19.53 1.91 1.33
C TYR A 174 19.44 0.86 2.46
N GLN A 175 18.93 1.26 3.62
CA GLN A 175 18.80 0.37 4.78
C GLN A 175 17.80 -0.76 4.54
N ILE A 176 16.69 -0.51 3.82
CA ILE A 176 15.73 -1.55 3.43
C ILE A 176 16.43 -2.58 2.53
N GLU A 177 17.18 -2.16 1.52
CA GLU A 177 17.92 -3.05 0.62
C GLU A 177 19.01 -3.85 1.35
N GLU A 178 19.65 -3.26 2.36
CA GLU A 178 20.66 -3.90 3.18
C GLU A 178 20.06 -5.04 4.03
N VAL A 179 18.86 -4.84 4.59
CA VAL A 179 18.21 -5.78 5.50
C VAL A 179 17.46 -6.89 4.76
N ILE A 180 16.93 -6.59 3.57
CA ILE A 180 16.16 -7.55 2.78
C ILE A 180 16.95 -7.88 1.51
N PRO A 181 17.66 -9.04 1.47
CA PRO A 181 18.45 -9.43 0.30
C PRO A 181 17.56 -9.55 -0.95
N GLY A 182 18.02 -8.93 -2.04
CA GLY A 182 17.30 -8.92 -3.32
C GLY A 182 16.18 -7.88 -3.43
N ALA A 183 15.89 -7.14 -2.37
CA ALA A 183 14.91 -6.05 -2.43
C ALA A 183 15.45 -4.86 -3.21
N VAL A 184 14.54 -4.17 -3.90
CA VAL A 184 14.80 -2.87 -4.53
C VAL A 184 13.85 -1.86 -3.91
N ALA A 185 14.40 -0.86 -3.22
CA ALA A 185 13.60 0.19 -2.60
C ALA A 185 13.49 1.39 -3.54
N LYS A 186 12.26 1.78 -3.85
CA LYS A 186 11.93 2.93 -4.69
C LYS A 186 11.20 3.98 -3.88
N GLN A 187 11.59 5.23 -4.05
CA GLN A 187 10.88 6.36 -3.47
C GLN A 187 9.62 6.65 -4.28
N VAL A 188 8.48 6.83 -3.59
CA VAL A 188 7.22 7.19 -4.21
C VAL A 188 6.86 8.61 -3.80
N ARG A 189 6.76 9.52 -4.77
CA ARG A 189 6.44 10.93 -4.56
C ARG A 189 4.96 11.26 -4.83
N GLN A 190 4.09 10.27 -4.78
CA GLN A 190 2.68 10.40 -5.15
C GLN A 190 1.93 11.45 -4.32
N VAL A 191 2.23 11.56 -3.01
CA VAL A 191 1.62 12.55 -2.12
C VAL A 191 1.99 13.98 -2.51
N ALA A 192 3.24 14.22 -2.91
CA ALA A 192 3.70 15.54 -3.37
C ALA A 192 3.02 15.96 -4.70
N ALA A 193 2.78 15.03 -5.62
CA ALA A 193 2.06 15.28 -6.86
C ALA A 193 0.58 15.64 -6.62
N LEU A 194 -0.09 14.98 -5.69
CA LEU A 194 -1.47 15.31 -5.28
C LEU A 194 -1.56 16.70 -4.64
N GLN A 195 -0.63 17.07 -3.79
CA GLN A 195 -0.54 18.40 -3.21
C GLN A 195 -0.27 19.48 -4.27
N GLY A 196 0.59 19.20 -5.25
CA GLY A 196 0.85 20.09 -6.39
C GLY A 196 -0.40 20.33 -7.23
N ASN A 197 -1.18 19.30 -7.50
CA ASN A 197 -2.44 19.42 -8.25
C ASN A 197 -3.50 20.24 -7.50
N VAL A 198 -3.59 20.11 -6.21
CA VAL A 198 -4.49 20.92 -5.35
C VAL A 198 -4.07 22.38 -5.38
N LEU A 199 -2.79 22.69 -5.26
CA LEU A 199 -2.27 24.06 -5.33
C LEU A 199 -2.51 24.69 -6.69
N GLN A 200 -2.30 23.97 -7.79
CA GLN A 200 -2.59 24.48 -9.14
C GLN A 200 -4.07 24.76 -9.36
N LYS A 201 -4.96 23.89 -8.87
CA LYS A 201 -6.40 24.12 -8.95
C LYS A 201 -6.84 25.32 -8.11
N THR A 202 -6.25 25.53 -6.95
CA THR A 202 -6.55 26.67 -6.09
C THR A 202 -6.07 27.99 -6.72
N GLN A 203 -4.92 27.99 -7.38
CA GLN A 203 -4.42 29.14 -8.11
C GLN A 203 -5.28 29.49 -9.34
N ALA A 204 -5.82 28.49 -10.03
CA ALA A 204 -6.71 28.71 -11.18
C ALA A 204 -8.07 29.31 -10.79
N VAL A 205 -8.50 29.15 -9.53
CA VAL A 205 -9.77 29.69 -9.02
C VAL A 205 -9.62 31.14 -8.52
N MET A 206 -8.39 31.63 -8.31
CA MET A 206 -8.12 32.99 -7.82
C MET A 206 -7.82 34.02 -8.93
N ILE A 207 -8.00 33.67 -10.20
CA ILE A 207 -7.97 34.57 -11.37
C ILE A 207 -9.40 34.72 -11.88
#